data_39543ed840c0a25329e2f92d927c4829
#
_entry.id   39543ed840c0a25329e2f92d927c4829
#
_cell.length_a   1.000
_cell.length_b   1.000
_cell.length_c   1.000
_cell.angle_alpha   90.00
_cell.angle_beta   90.00
_cell.angle_gamma   90.00
#
_symmetry.space_group_name_H-M   'P 1'
#
loop_
_entity.id
_entity.type
_entity.pdbx_description
1 polymer ?
#
loop_
_entity_poly.entity_id
_entity_poly.type
_entity_poly.pdbx_seq_one_letter_code
_entity_poly.pdbx_strand_id
1 'polypeptide(L)'
;SVQAVVFNCAQDTLMDARVRRALTLTADRSAAAEAAGATAYAAEGLIPPGVPGSGEQDFRTDGGVLLDNDPAHRDELAEEARGLLAEAGYADARDLGELEYLYVDEGNGAAVAQALVDAWQSALGLQVTARGVSREELDTALQEGTFTLAGTEIRALGNDAECFLMQWGSDKPENLGKYANSA
;
A
#
# COMPACT_ATOMS: atom_id res chain seq x y z
N SER A 1 -14.21 -3.59 -3.89
CA SER A 1 -12.77 -3.57 -4.26
C SER A 1 -12.03 -2.52 -3.45
N VAL A 2 -10.72 -2.69 -3.34
CA VAL A 2 -9.82 -1.76 -2.66
C VAL A 2 -8.65 -1.46 -3.59
N GLN A 3 -8.34 -0.18 -3.79
CA GLN A 3 -7.09 0.22 -4.42
C GLN A 3 -5.97 0.10 -3.39
N ALA A 4 -4.91 -0.60 -3.74
CA ALA A 4 -3.81 -0.88 -2.83
C ALA A 4 -2.45 -0.63 -3.49
N VAL A 5 -1.46 -0.29 -2.68
CA VAL A 5 -0.05 -0.34 -3.08
C VAL A 5 0.51 -1.69 -2.64
N VAL A 6 1.00 -2.45 -3.58
CA VAL A 6 1.68 -3.73 -3.34
C VAL A 6 3.18 -3.47 -3.25
N PHE A 7 3.79 -3.93 -2.17
CA PHE A 7 5.24 -3.93 -1.96
C PHE A 7 5.82 -5.25 -2.45
N ASN A 8 6.86 -5.22 -3.25
CA ASN A 8 7.58 -6.43 -3.63
C ASN A 8 8.54 -6.85 -2.50
N CYS A 9 8.09 -7.77 -1.65
CA CYS A 9 8.87 -8.22 -0.49
C CYS A 9 10.11 -9.07 -0.85
N ALA A 10 10.29 -9.42 -2.13
CA ALA A 10 11.51 -10.07 -2.61
C ALA A 10 12.64 -9.07 -2.94
N GLN A 11 12.35 -7.77 -2.98
CA GLN A 11 13.37 -6.73 -3.13
C GLN A 11 14.07 -6.50 -1.79
N ASP A 12 15.40 -6.42 -1.79
CA ASP A 12 16.23 -6.31 -0.58
C ASP A 12 15.74 -5.20 0.37
N THR A 13 15.45 -4.01 -0.18
CA THR A 13 14.98 -2.84 0.56
C THR A 13 13.61 -3.06 1.20
N LEU A 14 12.70 -3.76 0.49
CA LEU A 14 11.31 -3.97 0.91
C LEU A 14 11.11 -5.30 1.65
N MET A 15 12.15 -6.11 1.78
CA MET A 15 12.12 -7.33 2.61
C MET A 15 11.95 -6.99 4.09
N ASP A 16 12.52 -5.88 4.54
CA ASP A 16 12.37 -5.41 5.93
C ASP A 16 10.96 -4.86 6.17
N ALA A 17 10.26 -5.45 7.13
CA ALA A 17 8.91 -5.04 7.49
C ALA A 17 8.84 -3.60 8.03
N ARG A 18 9.92 -3.09 8.64
CA ARG A 18 10.00 -1.71 9.15
C ARG A 18 9.97 -0.69 8.01
N VAL A 19 10.64 -1.00 6.90
CA VAL A 19 10.61 -0.15 5.70
C VAL A 19 9.20 -0.11 5.11
N ARG A 20 8.55 -1.27 4.95
CA ARG A 20 7.17 -1.33 4.45
C ARG A 20 6.20 -0.60 5.37
N ARG A 21 6.36 -0.74 6.70
CA ARG A 21 5.55 -0.01 7.68
C ARG A 21 5.75 1.49 7.57
N ALA A 22 6.98 1.99 7.43
CA ALA A 22 7.28 3.40 7.26
C ALA A 22 6.59 3.99 6.03
N LEU A 23 6.64 3.30 4.89
CA LEU A 23 5.92 3.69 3.67
C LEU A 23 4.39 3.67 3.86
N THR A 24 3.87 2.71 4.61
CA THR A 24 2.44 2.60 4.91
C THR A 24 1.95 3.75 5.80
N LEU A 25 2.71 4.12 6.83
CA LEU A 25 2.36 5.19 7.76
C LEU A 25 2.33 6.56 7.08
N THR A 26 3.19 6.79 6.09
CA THR A 26 3.36 8.08 5.43
C THR A 26 2.62 8.20 4.09
N ALA A 27 1.95 7.15 3.62
CA ALA A 27 1.06 7.22 2.47
C ALA A 27 -0.17 8.07 2.79
N ASP A 28 -0.37 9.18 2.06
CA ASP A 28 -1.56 10.03 2.22
C ASP A 28 -2.75 9.41 1.47
N ARG A 29 -3.45 8.50 2.14
CA ARG A 29 -4.63 7.83 1.60
C ARG A 29 -5.81 8.76 1.38
N SER A 30 -5.90 9.86 2.15
CA SER A 30 -6.94 10.86 1.98
C SER A 30 -6.73 11.64 0.69
N ALA A 31 -5.51 12.12 0.42
CA ALA A 31 -5.17 12.79 -0.82
C ALA A 31 -5.31 11.85 -2.04
N ALA A 32 -4.90 10.59 -1.89
CA ALA A 32 -5.06 9.58 -2.94
C ALA A 32 -6.55 9.30 -3.24
N ALA A 33 -7.40 9.22 -2.22
CA ALA A 33 -8.84 9.04 -2.39
C ALA A 33 -9.49 10.26 -3.05
N GLU A 34 -9.11 11.48 -2.66
CA GLU A 34 -9.58 12.71 -3.31
C GLU A 34 -9.20 12.73 -4.79
N ALA A 35 -7.96 12.37 -5.12
CA ALA A 35 -7.47 12.26 -6.49
C ALA A 35 -8.20 11.17 -7.29
N ALA A 36 -8.60 10.08 -6.64
CA ALA A 36 -9.36 8.99 -7.26
C ALA A 36 -10.81 9.38 -7.62
N GLY A 37 -11.40 10.35 -6.91
CA GLY A 37 -12.71 10.91 -7.24
C GLY A 37 -13.75 10.78 -6.13
N ALA A 38 -14.92 11.35 -6.37
CA ALA A 38 -15.94 11.62 -5.35
C ALA A 38 -16.54 10.38 -4.64
N THR A 39 -16.36 9.19 -5.18
CA THR A 39 -16.87 7.93 -4.58
C THR A 39 -15.79 7.16 -3.83
N ALA A 40 -14.54 7.61 -3.88
CA ALA A 40 -13.43 6.99 -3.16
C ALA A 40 -13.33 7.55 -1.74
N TYR A 41 -12.80 6.74 -0.83
CA TYR A 41 -12.50 7.13 0.54
C TYR A 41 -11.19 6.50 1.00
N ALA A 42 -10.53 7.12 1.97
CA ALA A 42 -9.30 6.62 2.54
C ALA A 42 -9.57 5.32 3.32
N ALA A 43 -8.94 4.23 2.89
CA ALA A 43 -9.13 2.93 3.51
C ALA A 43 -8.42 2.86 4.88
N GLU A 44 -9.08 2.28 5.86
CA GLU A 44 -8.55 2.02 7.21
C GLU A 44 -7.98 0.61 7.35
N GLY A 45 -7.98 -0.16 6.27
CA GLY A 45 -7.44 -1.51 6.18
C GLY A 45 -7.75 -2.15 4.83
N LEU A 46 -7.26 -3.37 4.63
CA LEU A 46 -7.45 -4.10 3.37
C LEU A 46 -8.90 -4.51 3.11
N ILE A 47 -9.65 -4.82 4.18
CA ILE A 47 -11.05 -5.24 4.08
C ILE A 47 -11.94 -4.00 4.16
N PRO A 48 -12.75 -3.71 3.13
CA PRO A 48 -13.61 -2.52 3.12
C PRO A 48 -14.81 -2.68 4.04
N PRO A 49 -15.50 -1.58 4.40
CA PRO A 49 -16.81 -1.63 5.06
C PRO A 49 -17.85 -2.43 4.26
N GLY A 50 -18.82 -3.00 4.96
CA GLY A 50 -19.91 -3.80 4.36
C GLY A 50 -19.56 -5.27 4.13
N VAL A 51 -18.37 -5.72 4.56
CA VAL A 51 -18.03 -7.15 4.61
C VAL A 51 -18.49 -7.71 5.95
N PRO A 52 -19.24 -8.81 6.00
CA PRO A 52 -19.72 -9.39 7.25
C PRO A 52 -18.57 -9.74 8.21
N GLY A 53 -18.74 -9.38 9.49
CA GLY A 53 -17.87 -9.80 10.59
C GLY A 53 -18.33 -11.10 11.23
N SER A 54 -17.76 -11.44 12.37
CA SER A 54 -18.13 -12.62 13.14
C SER A 54 -19.40 -12.45 13.97
N GLY A 55 -19.91 -11.22 14.09
CA GLY A 55 -21.09 -10.83 14.85
C GLY A 55 -22.18 -10.18 14.00
N GLU A 56 -22.94 -9.28 14.62
CA GLU A 56 -24.00 -8.52 13.93
C GLU A 56 -23.47 -7.31 13.15
N GLN A 57 -22.20 -6.94 13.37
CA GLN A 57 -21.53 -5.80 12.75
C GLN A 57 -20.66 -6.25 11.58
N ASP A 58 -20.20 -5.30 10.77
CA ASP A 58 -19.26 -5.59 9.71
C ASP A 58 -17.84 -5.81 10.25
N PHE A 59 -17.01 -6.50 9.46
CA PHE A 59 -15.64 -6.84 9.81
C PHE A 59 -14.79 -5.60 10.16
N ARG A 60 -15.02 -4.48 9.48
CA ARG A 60 -14.24 -3.26 9.73
C ARG A 60 -14.57 -2.66 11.09
N THR A 61 -15.84 -2.66 11.46
CA THR A 61 -16.29 -2.19 12.78
C THR A 61 -15.74 -3.06 13.91
N ASP A 62 -15.76 -4.39 13.73
CA ASP A 62 -15.22 -5.34 14.71
C ASP A 62 -13.67 -5.25 14.82
N GLY A 63 -12.98 -5.07 13.68
CA GLY A 63 -11.52 -5.05 13.59
C GLY A 63 -10.87 -3.71 13.95
N GLY A 64 -11.65 -2.65 14.07
CA GLY A 64 -11.16 -1.30 14.37
C GLY A 64 -10.30 -0.68 13.26
N VAL A 65 -9.72 0.48 13.54
CA VAL A 65 -8.86 1.24 12.63
C VAL A 65 -7.45 0.65 12.66
N LEU A 66 -6.97 0.16 11.53
CA LEU A 66 -5.60 -0.35 11.36
C LEU A 66 -4.66 0.70 10.76
N LEU A 67 -5.20 1.62 9.96
CA LEU A 67 -4.47 2.67 9.27
C LEU A 67 -5.07 4.01 9.68
N ASP A 68 -4.29 4.82 10.38
CA ASP A 68 -4.69 6.16 10.78
C ASP A 68 -4.64 7.10 9.56
N ASN A 69 -5.75 7.76 9.29
CA ASN A 69 -5.91 8.72 8.20
C ASN A 69 -6.18 10.15 8.72
N ASP A 70 -6.07 10.37 10.05
CA ASP A 70 -6.29 11.70 10.62
C ASP A 70 -5.16 12.65 10.22
N PRO A 71 -5.47 13.76 9.54
CA PRO A 71 -4.47 14.75 9.17
C PRO A 71 -3.72 15.34 10.38
N ALA A 72 -4.32 15.35 11.57
CA ALA A 72 -3.70 15.87 12.79
C ALA A 72 -2.53 14.99 13.27
N HIS A 73 -2.51 13.71 12.90
CA HIS A 73 -1.47 12.75 13.32
C HIS A 73 -0.34 12.59 12.30
N ARG A 74 -0.40 13.29 11.15
CA ARG A 74 0.60 13.12 10.06
C ARG A 74 2.04 13.33 10.50
N ASP A 75 2.30 14.36 11.29
CA ASP A 75 3.66 14.66 11.75
C ASP A 75 4.18 13.58 12.70
N GLU A 76 3.33 13.05 13.58
CA GLU A 76 3.66 11.96 14.50
C GLU A 76 3.92 10.66 13.73
N LEU A 77 3.07 10.33 12.76
CA LEU A 77 3.26 9.16 11.90
C LEU A 77 4.53 9.24 11.05
N ALA A 78 4.87 10.44 10.56
CA ALA A 78 6.11 10.67 9.82
C ALA A 78 7.34 10.52 10.73
N GLU A 79 7.26 10.93 12.00
CA GLU A 79 8.33 10.73 12.97
C GLU A 79 8.52 9.25 13.32
N GLU A 80 7.42 8.51 13.56
CA GLU A 80 7.46 7.05 13.74
C GLU A 80 8.11 6.37 12.52
N ALA A 81 7.71 6.77 11.32
CA ALA A 81 8.25 6.20 10.09
C ALA A 81 9.76 6.43 9.94
N ARG A 82 10.25 7.64 10.26
CA ARG A 82 11.70 7.93 10.25
C ARG A 82 12.45 7.08 11.29
N GLY A 83 11.87 6.89 12.47
CA GLY A 83 12.40 5.99 13.49
C GLY A 83 12.55 4.56 12.98
N LEU A 84 11.52 4.02 12.34
CA LEU A 84 11.54 2.68 11.75
C LEU A 84 12.60 2.53 10.64
N LEU A 85 12.76 3.55 9.80
CA LEU A 85 13.81 3.55 8.78
C LEU A 85 15.20 3.58 9.40
N ALA A 86 15.43 4.40 10.43
CA ALA A 86 16.69 4.44 11.14
C ALA A 86 17.03 3.10 11.80
N GLU A 87 16.06 2.43 12.44
CA GLU A 87 16.22 1.09 13.01
C GLU A 87 16.50 0.02 11.95
N ALA A 88 15.99 0.21 10.72
CA ALA A 88 16.28 -0.66 9.59
C ALA A 88 17.66 -0.38 8.94
N GLY A 89 18.39 0.64 9.42
CA GLY A 89 19.70 1.01 8.90
C GLY A 89 19.70 2.18 7.91
N TYR A 90 18.55 2.83 7.70
CA TYR A 90 18.35 3.95 6.79
C TYR A 90 18.08 5.24 7.57
N ALA A 91 19.10 5.76 8.27
CA ALA A 91 18.98 7.01 9.02
C ALA A 91 18.65 8.22 8.13
N ASP A 92 19.09 8.19 6.88
CA ASP A 92 18.59 9.05 5.80
C ASP A 92 17.76 8.19 4.84
N ALA A 93 16.50 8.54 4.65
CA ALA A 93 15.61 7.80 3.76
C ALA A 93 16.11 7.73 2.30
N ARG A 94 16.97 8.68 1.88
CA ARG A 94 17.61 8.68 0.57
C ARG A 94 18.56 7.49 0.38
N ASP A 95 19.05 6.90 1.47
CA ASP A 95 19.91 5.70 1.42
C ASP A 95 19.13 4.44 0.96
N LEU A 96 17.81 4.49 0.94
CA LEU A 96 16.97 3.47 0.29
C LEU A 96 17.16 3.43 -1.23
N GLY A 97 17.74 4.49 -1.81
CA GLY A 97 17.81 4.66 -3.25
C GLY A 97 16.50 5.09 -3.88
N GLU A 98 16.43 5.06 -5.20
CA GLU A 98 15.22 5.38 -5.95
C GLU A 98 14.26 4.20 -5.93
N LEU A 99 13.01 4.46 -5.55
CA LEU A 99 11.92 3.49 -5.61
C LEU A 99 11.02 3.80 -6.81
N GLU A 100 10.72 2.78 -7.61
CA GLU A 100 9.76 2.90 -8.71
C GLU A 100 8.37 2.50 -8.24
N TYR A 101 7.38 3.34 -8.56
CA TYR A 101 5.97 3.07 -8.33
C TYR A 101 5.24 2.91 -9.67
N LEU A 102 4.83 1.67 -9.99
CA LEU A 102 4.05 1.35 -11.19
C LEU A 102 2.57 1.58 -10.93
N TYR A 103 1.88 2.18 -11.91
CA TYR A 103 0.43 2.35 -11.88
C TYR A 103 -0.16 2.20 -13.28
N VAL A 104 -1.44 1.86 -13.37
CA VAL A 104 -2.13 1.83 -14.67
C VAL A 104 -2.43 3.27 -15.11
N ASP A 105 -1.92 3.67 -16.26
CA ASP A 105 -2.11 5.02 -16.83
C ASP A 105 -3.48 5.14 -17.52
N GLU A 106 -4.52 4.99 -16.69
CA GLU A 106 -5.93 5.13 -17.10
C GLU A 106 -6.69 5.97 -16.07
N GLY A 107 -7.67 6.73 -16.53
CA GLY A 107 -8.54 7.52 -15.66
C GLY A 107 -7.76 8.46 -14.75
N ASN A 108 -7.93 8.31 -13.44
CA ASN A 108 -7.27 9.12 -12.41
C ASN A 108 -5.96 8.50 -11.89
N GLY A 109 -5.46 7.43 -12.51
CA GLY A 109 -4.28 6.69 -12.05
C GLY A 109 -3.06 7.56 -11.82
N ALA A 110 -2.75 8.46 -12.75
CA ALA A 110 -1.63 9.40 -12.63
C ALA A 110 -1.79 10.36 -11.44
N ALA A 111 -3.00 10.88 -11.19
CA ALA A 111 -3.27 11.78 -10.08
C ALA A 111 -3.15 11.09 -8.72
N VAL A 112 -3.64 9.85 -8.61
CA VAL A 112 -3.48 9.00 -7.42
C VAL A 112 -2.01 8.70 -7.17
N ALA A 113 -1.27 8.31 -8.20
CA ALA A 113 0.16 8.02 -8.10
C ALA A 113 0.94 9.25 -7.63
N GLN A 114 0.65 10.42 -8.19
CA GLN A 114 1.31 11.66 -7.78
C GLN A 114 1.04 12.01 -6.32
N ALA A 115 -0.20 11.87 -5.84
CA ALA A 115 -0.55 12.12 -4.44
C ALA A 115 0.26 11.24 -3.47
N LEU A 116 0.47 9.96 -3.80
CA LEU A 116 1.28 9.05 -2.99
C LEU A 116 2.77 9.41 -3.03
N VAL A 117 3.30 9.70 -4.21
CA VAL A 117 4.70 10.12 -4.40
C VAL A 117 5.00 11.40 -3.60
N ASP A 118 4.14 12.40 -3.71
CA ASP A 118 4.28 13.67 -2.99
C ASP A 118 4.27 13.46 -1.47
N ALA A 119 3.42 12.55 -0.98
CA ALA A 119 3.35 12.21 0.43
C ALA A 119 4.66 11.59 0.93
N TRP A 120 5.21 10.60 0.23
CA TRP A 120 6.48 9.96 0.60
C TRP A 120 7.67 10.92 0.51
N GLN A 121 7.72 11.75 -0.53
CA GLN A 121 8.75 12.77 -0.67
C GLN A 121 8.68 13.82 0.46
N SER A 122 7.48 14.30 0.77
CA SER A 122 7.26 15.31 1.81
C SER A 122 7.56 14.78 3.21
N ALA A 123 7.07 13.58 3.55
CA ALA A 123 7.21 13.02 4.89
C ALA A 123 8.60 12.47 5.18
N LEU A 124 9.25 11.83 4.20
CA LEU A 124 10.48 11.06 4.39
C LEU A 124 11.66 11.55 3.54
N GLY A 125 11.44 12.41 2.55
CA GLY A 125 12.48 12.80 1.58
C GLY A 125 12.87 11.68 0.62
N LEU A 126 12.01 10.65 0.46
CA LEU A 126 12.25 9.54 -0.45
C LEU A 126 12.27 9.99 -1.91
N GLN A 127 13.14 9.36 -2.70
CA GLN A 127 13.10 9.48 -4.15
C GLN A 127 12.20 8.37 -4.71
N VAL A 128 11.00 8.75 -5.11
CA VAL A 128 10.03 7.83 -5.71
C VAL A 128 9.66 8.34 -7.10
N THR A 129 9.83 7.49 -8.11
CA THR A 129 9.45 7.79 -9.49
C THR A 129 8.18 7.01 -9.85
N ALA A 130 7.10 7.72 -10.19
CA ALA A 130 5.88 7.09 -10.68
C ALA A 130 6.01 6.80 -12.19
N ARG A 131 5.74 5.57 -12.59
CA ARG A 131 5.72 5.14 -13.98
C ARG A 131 4.35 4.58 -14.36
N GLY A 132 3.66 5.28 -15.26
CA GLY A 132 2.41 4.84 -15.86
C GLY A 132 2.65 3.76 -16.92
N VAL A 133 1.90 2.67 -16.83
CA VAL A 133 1.99 1.53 -17.73
C VAL A 133 0.60 1.05 -18.15
N SER A 134 0.51 0.22 -19.18
CA SER A 134 -0.75 -0.45 -19.52
C SER A 134 -1.13 -1.47 -18.43
N ARG A 135 -2.41 -1.85 -18.38
CA ARG A 135 -2.89 -2.89 -17.46
C ARG A 135 -2.18 -4.23 -17.68
N GLU A 136 -1.97 -4.61 -18.95
CA GLU A 136 -1.28 -5.84 -19.31
C GLU A 136 0.18 -5.84 -18.82
N GLU A 137 0.87 -4.72 -18.96
CA GLU A 137 2.25 -4.55 -18.48
C GLU A 137 2.32 -4.61 -16.96
N LEU A 138 1.38 -3.97 -16.24
CA LEU A 138 1.30 -4.03 -14.79
C LEU A 138 1.05 -5.46 -14.32
N ASP A 139 0.06 -6.16 -14.90
CA ASP A 139 -0.28 -7.54 -14.53
C ASP A 139 0.92 -8.48 -14.75
N THR A 140 1.65 -8.30 -15.85
CA THR A 140 2.89 -9.05 -16.13
C THR A 140 3.96 -8.77 -15.07
N ALA A 141 4.21 -7.50 -14.76
CA ALA A 141 5.20 -7.11 -13.74
C ALA A 141 4.86 -7.68 -12.36
N LEU A 142 3.57 -7.66 -11.98
CA LEU A 142 3.09 -8.24 -10.71
C LEU A 142 3.29 -9.75 -10.66
N GLN A 143 2.96 -10.47 -11.74
CA GLN A 143 3.13 -11.93 -11.81
C GLN A 143 4.59 -12.35 -11.79
N GLU A 144 5.42 -11.69 -12.56
CA GLU A 144 6.85 -11.98 -12.66
C GLU A 144 7.67 -11.44 -11.47
N GLY A 145 7.11 -10.51 -10.69
CA GLY A 145 7.81 -9.86 -9.59
C GLY A 145 8.87 -8.85 -10.07
N THR A 146 8.66 -8.26 -11.24
CA THR A 146 9.58 -7.28 -11.86
C THR A 146 9.16 -5.83 -11.55
N PHE A 147 8.78 -5.56 -10.31
CA PHE A 147 8.37 -4.24 -9.80
C PHE A 147 8.97 -3.99 -8.43
N THR A 148 8.96 -2.73 -7.99
CA THR A 148 9.29 -2.35 -6.61
C THR A 148 8.02 -2.06 -5.81
N LEU A 149 7.27 -1.06 -6.21
CA LEU A 149 5.95 -0.71 -5.70
C LEU A 149 4.95 -0.75 -6.86
N ALA A 150 3.74 -1.21 -6.63
CA ALA A 150 2.73 -1.23 -7.67
C ALA A 150 1.33 -0.89 -7.13
N GLY A 151 0.64 0.02 -7.80
CA GLY A 151 -0.76 0.34 -7.53
C GLY A 151 -1.68 -0.61 -8.28
N THR A 152 -2.48 -1.37 -7.58
CA THR A 152 -3.44 -2.30 -8.19
C THR A 152 -4.76 -2.34 -7.44
N GLU A 153 -5.77 -2.88 -8.07
CA GLU A 153 -7.07 -3.10 -7.46
C GLU A 153 -7.16 -4.52 -6.89
N ILE A 154 -7.41 -4.61 -5.59
CA ILE A 154 -7.69 -5.87 -4.91
C ILE A 154 -9.19 -6.13 -4.96
N ARG A 155 -9.57 -7.19 -5.63
CA ARG A 155 -10.95 -7.67 -5.74
C ARG A 155 -11.09 -9.01 -5.03
N ALA A 156 -12.03 -9.08 -4.09
CA ALA A 156 -12.43 -10.36 -3.52
C ALA A 156 -13.47 -11.04 -4.42
N LEU A 157 -13.40 -12.36 -4.49
CA LEU A 157 -14.37 -13.17 -5.24
C LEU A 157 -15.72 -13.35 -4.50
N GLY A 158 -15.78 -12.94 -3.23
CA GLY A 158 -16.97 -13.01 -2.40
C GLY A 158 -17.02 -11.88 -1.37
N ASN A 159 -18.17 -11.74 -0.70
CA ASN A 159 -18.37 -10.76 0.35
C ASN A 159 -18.02 -11.35 1.73
N ASP A 160 -16.79 -11.79 1.88
CA ASP A 160 -16.24 -12.40 3.08
C ASP A 160 -14.81 -11.91 3.30
N ALA A 161 -14.42 -11.71 4.57
CA ALA A 161 -13.08 -11.24 4.93
C ALA A 161 -11.98 -12.21 4.46
N GLU A 162 -12.23 -13.52 4.52
CA GLU A 162 -11.30 -14.54 4.04
C GLU A 162 -10.98 -14.37 2.55
N CYS A 163 -11.97 -13.99 1.73
CA CYS A 163 -11.77 -13.75 0.29
C CYS A 163 -10.79 -12.60 -0.01
N PHE A 164 -10.60 -11.67 0.91
CA PHE A 164 -9.59 -10.61 0.80
C PHE A 164 -8.22 -11.08 1.29
N LEU A 165 -8.17 -11.93 2.32
CA LEU A 165 -6.94 -12.28 3.03
C LEU A 165 -6.23 -13.50 2.45
N MET A 166 -6.97 -14.50 1.96
CA MET A 166 -6.41 -15.78 1.52
C MET A 166 -5.41 -15.63 0.36
N GLN A 167 -5.55 -14.63 -0.46
CA GLN A 167 -4.64 -14.36 -1.58
C GLN A 167 -3.23 -13.92 -1.14
N TRP A 168 -3.03 -13.56 0.14
CA TRP A 168 -1.73 -13.14 0.68
C TRP A 168 -0.95 -14.26 1.38
N GLY A 169 -1.46 -15.50 1.35
CA GLY A 169 -0.72 -16.64 1.89
C GLY A 169 0.60 -16.86 1.16
N SER A 170 1.67 -17.23 1.89
CA SER A 170 3.03 -17.36 1.36
C SER A 170 3.15 -18.37 0.20
N ASP A 171 2.24 -19.34 0.15
CA ASP A 171 2.17 -20.40 -0.85
C ASP A 171 1.19 -20.12 -2.00
N LYS A 172 0.55 -18.96 -2.00
CA LYS A 172 -0.47 -18.61 -2.99
C LYS A 172 0.12 -17.93 -4.22
N PRO A 173 -0.27 -18.36 -5.44
CA PRO A 173 0.14 -17.68 -6.67
C PRO A 173 -0.40 -16.26 -6.78
N GLU A 174 -1.52 -15.96 -6.09
CA GLU A 174 -2.13 -14.66 -6.00
C GLU A 174 -1.39 -13.69 -5.06
N ASN A 175 -0.37 -14.16 -4.32
CA ASN A 175 0.46 -13.33 -3.47
C ASN A 175 1.42 -12.48 -4.32
N LEU A 176 0.88 -11.41 -4.90
CA LEU A 176 1.60 -10.51 -5.81
C LEU A 176 2.78 -9.81 -5.14
N GLY A 177 2.69 -9.55 -3.84
CA GLY A 177 3.76 -8.94 -3.05
C GLY A 177 4.93 -9.86 -2.71
N LYS A 178 4.87 -11.15 -3.07
CA LYS A 178 5.88 -12.14 -2.70
C LYS A 178 6.15 -12.18 -1.18
N TYR A 179 5.12 -11.85 -0.41
CA TYR A 179 5.19 -11.86 1.05
C TYR A 179 5.36 -13.28 1.56
N ALA A 180 6.34 -13.50 2.42
CA ALA A 180 6.55 -14.76 3.10
C ALA A 180 6.80 -14.50 4.59
N ASN A 181 5.98 -15.12 5.44
CA ASN A 181 6.17 -15.13 6.88
C ASN A 181 6.45 -16.55 7.34
N SER A 182 7.61 -16.75 7.92
CA SER A 182 8.06 -18.06 8.45
C SER A 182 7.87 -18.20 9.95
N ALA A 183 6.95 -17.41 10.54
CA ALA A 183 6.63 -17.48 11.95
C ALA A 183 5.83 -18.72 12.33
#